data_5183b744f75b24573193537c4398414f
#
_entry.id   5183b744f75b24573193537c4398414f
#
_cell.length_a   1.000
_cell.length_b   1.000
_cell.length_c   1.000
_cell.angle_alpha   90.00
_cell.angle_beta   90.00
_cell.angle_gamma   90.00
#
_symmetry.space_group_name_H-M   'P 1'
#
loop_
_entity.id
_entity.type
_entity.pdbx_description
1 polymer ?
#
loop_
_entity_poly.entity_id
_entity_poly.type
_entity_poly.pdbx_seq_one_letter_code
_entity_poly.pdbx_strand_id
1 'polypeptide(L)'
;MATPIGNLEDITLRAINTLKSVDIIAAEDTRHTLKLLNHLEIKKKLISYHRHNEEIKSKMLIDILLEGKDIALVSDAGTPAISDPGEEIVKQAIENKIDIIPIPGACALINALIVSGISTAEFSFYGFLPLNKKNRKEKIEEIKKESKTIILYEAPHKLLSTLKDISNALGEETNIVLAKEITKIHEEFIRGRIGDIINKMENVKGEFIIIIDNKQEKNENDNISNQISLDEQYERYKTSGLTKKEIIKKIAKERNVSKNEIYQYFLKK
;
A
#
# COMPACT_ATOMS: atom_id res chain seq x y z
N MET A 1 -2.10 -2.08 -19.08
CA MET A 1 -2.54 -3.50 -19.16
C MET A 1 -1.71 -4.32 -18.18
N ALA A 2 -2.36 -5.12 -17.32
CA ALA A 2 -1.62 -5.96 -16.38
C ALA A 2 -0.96 -7.17 -17.05
N THR A 3 0.23 -7.55 -16.56
CA THR A 3 0.99 -8.76 -16.92
C THR A 3 1.10 -9.70 -15.71
N PRO A 4 1.48 -10.98 -15.89
CA PRO A 4 1.69 -11.89 -14.76
C PRO A 4 2.74 -11.39 -13.77
N ILE A 5 2.56 -11.75 -12.48
CA ILE A 5 3.47 -11.36 -11.39
C ILE A 5 4.37 -12.52 -10.91
N GLY A 6 4.27 -13.68 -11.55
CA GLY A 6 5.09 -14.85 -11.20
C GLY A 6 4.61 -16.14 -11.84
N ASN A 7 3.33 -16.23 -12.19
CA ASN A 7 2.74 -17.37 -12.88
C ASN A 7 2.15 -16.92 -14.23
N LEU A 8 2.62 -17.49 -15.32
CA LEU A 8 2.16 -17.14 -16.67
C LEU A 8 0.69 -17.44 -16.92
N GLU A 9 0.10 -18.37 -16.16
CA GLU A 9 -1.33 -18.71 -16.26
C GLU A 9 -2.25 -17.60 -15.73
N ASP A 10 -1.72 -16.64 -14.97
CA ASP A 10 -2.49 -15.49 -14.46
C ASP A 10 -2.76 -14.42 -15.52
N ILE A 11 -2.26 -14.58 -16.75
CA ILE A 11 -2.59 -13.67 -17.84
C ILE A 11 -4.02 -13.88 -18.30
N THR A 12 -4.78 -12.78 -18.44
CA THR A 12 -6.16 -12.90 -18.92
C THR A 12 -6.22 -13.09 -20.44
N LEU A 13 -7.26 -13.80 -20.91
CA LEU A 13 -7.53 -13.94 -22.35
C LEU A 13 -7.66 -12.58 -23.04
N ARG A 14 -8.25 -11.58 -22.36
CA ARG A 14 -8.35 -10.23 -22.88
C ARG A 14 -6.98 -9.57 -23.02
N ALA A 15 -6.07 -9.78 -22.09
CA ALA A 15 -4.70 -9.28 -22.19
C ALA A 15 -3.96 -9.90 -23.39
N ILE A 16 -4.07 -11.21 -23.60
CA ILE A 16 -3.48 -11.91 -24.75
C ILE A 16 -4.04 -11.33 -26.06
N ASN A 17 -5.35 -11.19 -26.17
CA ASN A 17 -5.99 -10.64 -27.36
C ASN A 17 -5.56 -9.18 -27.61
N THR A 18 -5.44 -8.38 -26.57
CA THR A 18 -4.95 -6.99 -26.65
C THR A 18 -3.50 -6.95 -27.17
N LEU A 19 -2.61 -7.79 -26.64
CA LEU A 19 -1.22 -7.88 -27.13
C LEU A 19 -1.14 -8.30 -28.60
N LYS A 20 -2.08 -9.11 -29.07
CA LYS A 20 -2.18 -9.53 -30.47
C LYS A 20 -2.72 -8.44 -31.38
N SER A 21 -3.63 -7.58 -30.90
CA SER A 21 -4.32 -6.57 -31.73
C SER A 21 -3.56 -5.28 -31.87
N VAL A 22 -2.92 -4.75 -30.80
CA VAL A 22 -2.24 -3.45 -30.82
C VAL A 22 -1.09 -3.38 -31.81
N ASP A 23 -0.75 -2.18 -32.27
CA ASP A 23 0.38 -1.95 -33.19
C ASP A 23 1.74 -2.00 -32.48
N ILE A 24 1.76 -1.49 -31.25
CA ILE A 24 2.99 -1.29 -30.47
C ILE A 24 2.75 -1.67 -29.02
N ILE A 25 3.79 -2.19 -28.38
CA ILE A 25 3.81 -2.42 -26.94
C ILE A 25 4.88 -1.52 -26.31
N ALA A 26 4.47 -0.61 -25.44
CA ALA A 26 5.35 0.19 -24.59
C ALA A 26 5.65 -0.59 -23.32
N ALA A 27 6.91 -0.95 -23.09
CA ALA A 27 7.34 -1.87 -22.04
C ALA A 27 8.42 -1.26 -21.16
N GLU A 28 8.38 -1.52 -19.88
CA GLU A 28 9.37 -1.05 -18.91
C GLU A 28 10.76 -1.64 -19.21
N ASP A 29 10.91 -2.95 -19.23
CA ASP A 29 12.05 -3.65 -19.80
C ASP A 29 11.60 -4.50 -21.01
N THR A 30 12.00 -4.09 -22.20
CA THR A 30 11.66 -4.80 -23.45
C THR A 30 12.18 -6.24 -23.48
N ARG A 31 13.27 -6.54 -22.78
CA ARG A 31 13.85 -7.89 -22.70
C ARG A 31 12.95 -8.80 -21.86
N HIS A 32 12.36 -8.26 -20.77
CA HIS A 32 11.43 -9.00 -19.92
C HIS A 32 10.12 -9.26 -20.67
N THR A 33 9.54 -8.22 -21.25
CA THR A 33 8.31 -8.33 -22.06
C THR A 33 8.49 -9.26 -23.25
N LEU A 34 9.66 -9.28 -23.90
CA LEU A 34 9.93 -10.19 -25.02
C LEU A 34 9.83 -11.66 -24.61
N LYS A 35 10.23 -12.03 -23.38
CA LYS A 35 10.06 -13.41 -22.88
C LYS A 35 8.58 -13.80 -22.79
N LEU A 36 7.73 -12.92 -22.27
CA LEU A 36 6.29 -13.12 -22.24
C LEU A 36 5.70 -13.26 -23.63
N LEU A 37 6.07 -12.36 -24.56
CA LEU A 37 5.57 -12.41 -25.94
C LEU A 37 6.01 -13.69 -26.67
N ASN A 38 7.24 -14.15 -26.46
CA ASN A 38 7.74 -15.39 -27.04
C ASN A 38 6.95 -16.61 -26.50
N HIS A 39 6.65 -16.63 -25.19
CA HIS A 39 5.82 -17.67 -24.58
C HIS A 39 4.40 -17.71 -25.17
N LEU A 40 3.84 -16.55 -25.50
CA LEU A 40 2.51 -16.40 -26.10
C LEU A 40 2.51 -16.48 -27.63
N GLU A 41 3.68 -16.71 -28.25
CA GLU A 41 3.87 -16.74 -29.72
C GLU A 41 3.42 -15.42 -30.40
N ILE A 42 3.61 -14.29 -29.74
CA ILE A 42 3.23 -12.97 -30.22
C ILE A 42 4.47 -12.23 -30.73
N LYS A 43 4.40 -11.69 -31.96
CA LYS A 43 5.46 -10.82 -32.53
C LYS A 43 4.93 -9.41 -32.69
N LYS A 44 5.44 -8.48 -31.89
CA LYS A 44 5.06 -7.05 -31.90
C LYS A 44 6.26 -6.15 -31.73
N LYS A 45 6.13 -4.92 -32.22
CA LYS A 45 7.11 -3.87 -32.00
C LYS A 45 7.11 -3.46 -30.54
N LEU A 46 8.28 -3.47 -29.91
CA LEU A 46 8.49 -3.03 -28.54
C LEU A 46 9.14 -1.65 -28.52
N ILE A 47 8.68 -0.79 -27.62
CA ILE A 47 9.30 0.50 -27.30
C ILE A 47 9.56 0.52 -25.81
N SER A 48 10.79 0.87 -25.41
CA SER A 48 11.15 1.02 -24.00
C SER A 48 10.50 2.27 -23.41
N TYR A 49 9.78 2.08 -22.27
CA TYR A 49 9.10 3.13 -21.54
C TYR A 49 9.27 2.89 -20.03
N HIS A 50 10.19 3.60 -19.39
CA HIS A 50 10.57 3.45 -17.99
C HIS A 50 10.72 4.81 -17.30
N ARG A 51 10.77 4.86 -15.98
CA ARG A 51 10.81 6.10 -15.17
C ARG A 51 11.84 7.13 -15.64
N HIS A 52 12.99 6.70 -16.15
CA HIS A 52 14.04 7.62 -16.59
C HIS A 52 13.80 8.24 -17.98
N ASN A 53 12.89 7.69 -18.78
CA ASN A 53 12.59 8.22 -20.12
C ASN A 53 11.10 8.60 -20.29
N GLU A 54 10.29 8.44 -19.27
CA GLU A 54 8.84 8.59 -19.25
C GLU A 54 8.39 9.92 -19.87
N GLU A 55 8.98 11.04 -19.48
CA GLU A 55 8.61 12.37 -19.98
C GLU A 55 8.83 12.52 -21.50
N ILE A 56 10.00 12.09 -21.99
CA ILE A 56 10.33 12.20 -23.42
C ILE A 56 9.52 11.20 -24.25
N LYS A 57 9.42 9.96 -23.75
CA LYS A 57 8.73 8.88 -24.45
C LYS A 57 7.23 9.04 -24.48
N SER A 58 6.63 9.64 -23.46
CA SER A 58 5.19 9.93 -23.47
C SER A 58 4.81 10.79 -24.66
N LYS A 59 5.52 11.88 -24.93
CA LYS A 59 5.26 12.75 -26.11
C LYS A 59 5.29 11.95 -27.42
N MET A 60 6.35 11.16 -27.61
CA MET A 60 6.49 10.33 -28.82
C MET A 60 5.36 9.31 -28.95
N LEU A 61 4.93 8.68 -27.85
CA LEU A 61 3.85 7.70 -27.88
C LEU A 61 2.49 8.37 -28.10
N ILE A 62 2.28 9.59 -27.60
CA ILE A 62 1.08 10.39 -27.89
C ILE A 62 1.02 10.73 -29.38
N ASP A 63 2.10 11.15 -30.01
CA ASP A 63 2.13 11.43 -31.47
C ASP A 63 1.70 10.18 -32.26
N ILE A 64 2.21 9.00 -31.89
CA ILE A 64 1.86 7.72 -32.53
C ILE A 64 0.37 7.38 -32.32
N LEU A 65 -0.18 7.63 -31.13
CA LEU A 65 -1.60 7.43 -30.84
C LEU A 65 -2.50 8.38 -31.66
N LEU A 66 -2.06 9.63 -31.85
CA LEU A 66 -2.77 10.61 -32.68
C LEU A 66 -2.74 10.26 -34.19
N GLU A 67 -1.75 9.47 -34.63
CA GLU A 67 -1.74 8.87 -35.99
C GLU A 67 -2.76 7.72 -36.13
N GLY A 68 -3.53 7.39 -35.10
CA GLY A 68 -4.55 6.34 -35.10
C GLY A 68 -4.02 4.94 -34.84
N LYS A 69 -2.85 4.80 -34.21
CA LYS A 69 -2.28 3.52 -33.81
C LYS A 69 -2.64 3.17 -32.39
N ASP A 70 -2.79 1.88 -32.13
CA ASP A 70 -3.05 1.35 -30.79
C ASP A 70 -1.75 0.98 -30.06
N ILE A 71 -1.65 1.36 -28.79
CA ILE A 71 -0.49 1.06 -27.93
C ILE A 71 -0.93 0.35 -26.66
N ALA A 72 -0.32 -0.78 -26.34
CA ALA A 72 -0.43 -1.41 -25.03
C ALA A 72 0.74 -0.96 -24.14
N LEU A 73 0.45 -0.34 -22.99
CA LEU A 73 1.43 -0.11 -21.94
C LEU A 73 1.47 -1.30 -21.00
N VAL A 74 2.68 -1.83 -20.74
CA VAL A 74 2.94 -2.92 -19.79
C VAL A 74 4.11 -2.59 -18.88
N SER A 75 4.07 -3.05 -17.64
CA SER A 75 5.21 -3.09 -16.72
C SER A 75 5.89 -4.46 -16.76
N ASP A 76 7.00 -4.61 -16.07
CA ASP A 76 7.71 -5.89 -15.99
C ASP A 76 6.86 -6.97 -15.34
N ALA A 77 6.05 -6.60 -14.33
CA ALA A 77 5.12 -7.51 -13.66
C ALA A 77 3.93 -6.76 -13.09
N GLY A 78 2.73 -7.32 -13.24
CA GLY A 78 1.52 -6.78 -12.63
C GLY A 78 0.90 -5.60 -13.38
N THR A 79 0.32 -4.67 -12.63
CA THR A 79 -0.48 -3.56 -13.14
C THR A 79 0.37 -2.30 -13.29
N PRO A 80 0.60 -1.77 -14.51
CA PRO A 80 1.37 -0.55 -14.73
C PRO A 80 0.73 0.66 -14.05
N ALA A 81 1.52 1.70 -13.81
CA ALA A 81 1.19 2.93 -13.08
C ALA A 81 0.93 2.73 -11.56
N ILE A 82 1.04 1.50 -11.05
CA ILE A 82 1.01 1.23 -9.59
C ILE A 82 2.42 0.83 -9.15
N SER A 83 3.20 1.77 -8.64
CA SER A 83 4.63 1.66 -8.34
C SER A 83 5.55 1.52 -9.55
N ASP A 84 5.00 1.52 -10.75
CA ASP A 84 5.66 1.37 -12.04
C ASP A 84 5.40 2.61 -12.92
N PRO A 85 6.13 2.80 -14.05
CA PRO A 85 5.88 3.89 -14.98
C PRO A 85 4.49 3.76 -15.63
N GLY A 86 3.89 4.91 -16.00
CA GLY A 86 2.60 4.94 -16.70
C GLY A 86 1.70 6.13 -16.36
N GLU A 87 1.91 6.78 -15.24
CA GLU A 87 1.09 7.92 -14.82
C GLU A 87 1.16 9.07 -15.83
N GLU A 88 2.37 9.39 -16.30
CA GLU A 88 2.61 10.51 -17.21
C GLU A 88 1.94 10.29 -18.58
N ILE A 89 2.07 9.12 -19.20
CA ILE A 89 1.42 8.85 -20.49
C ILE A 89 -0.11 8.84 -20.38
N VAL A 90 -0.65 8.31 -19.26
CA VAL A 90 -2.09 8.33 -19.01
C VAL A 90 -2.60 9.76 -18.92
N LYS A 91 -1.90 10.63 -18.18
CA LYS A 91 -2.23 12.05 -18.08
C LYS A 91 -2.22 12.74 -19.44
N GLN A 92 -1.14 12.58 -20.22
CA GLN A 92 -1.02 13.17 -21.56
C GLN A 92 -2.08 12.62 -22.53
N ALA A 93 -2.43 11.33 -22.45
CA ALA A 93 -3.49 10.76 -23.28
C ALA A 93 -4.86 11.40 -22.98
N ILE A 94 -5.18 11.60 -21.70
CA ILE A 94 -6.41 12.31 -21.29
C ILE A 94 -6.45 13.75 -21.82
N GLU A 95 -5.34 14.49 -21.69
CA GLU A 95 -5.20 15.86 -22.18
C GLU A 95 -5.41 15.95 -23.71
N ASN A 96 -4.99 14.92 -24.44
CA ASN A 96 -5.15 14.81 -25.90
C ASN A 96 -6.45 14.11 -26.33
N LYS A 97 -7.37 13.80 -25.41
CA LYS A 97 -8.67 13.13 -25.67
C LYS A 97 -8.53 11.77 -26.33
N ILE A 98 -7.45 11.04 -25.99
CA ILE A 98 -7.20 9.68 -26.45
C ILE A 98 -7.89 8.72 -25.48
N ASP A 99 -8.62 7.75 -26.01
CA ASP A 99 -9.32 6.75 -25.22
C ASP A 99 -8.32 5.81 -24.48
N ILE A 100 -8.56 5.60 -23.21
CA ILE A 100 -7.74 4.74 -22.36
C ILE A 100 -8.58 3.55 -21.89
N ILE A 101 -8.17 2.35 -22.26
CA ILE A 101 -8.88 1.11 -21.94
C ILE A 101 -8.09 0.34 -20.88
N PRO A 102 -8.58 0.21 -19.64
CA PRO A 102 -7.94 -0.62 -18.64
C PRO A 102 -8.14 -2.10 -18.97
N ILE A 103 -7.05 -2.85 -19.04
CA ILE A 103 -7.09 -4.31 -19.18
C ILE A 103 -6.74 -4.90 -17.82
N PRO A 104 -7.73 -5.48 -17.10
CA PRO A 104 -7.53 -6.02 -15.76
C PRO A 104 -6.62 -7.25 -15.77
N GLY A 105 -6.02 -7.55 -14.61
CA GLY A 105 -5.18 -8.71 -14.42
C GLY A 105 -4.51 -8.72 -13.06
N ALA A 106 -3.38 -9.40 -12.96
CA ALA A 106 -2.65 -9.60 -11.72
C ALA A 106 -2.23 -8.28 -11.07
N CYS A 107 -2.48 -8.19 -9.77
CA CYS A 107 -2.09 -7.05 -8.93
C CYS A 107 -1.63 -7.57 -7.56
N ALA A 108 -0.35 -7.54 -7.30
CA ALA A 108 0.25 -8.18 -6.12
C ALA A 108 -0.35 -7.68 -4.80
N LEU A 109 -0.53 -6.36 -4.64
CA LEU A 109 -1.09 -5.77 -3.42
C LEU A 109 -2.52 -6.25 -3.12
N ILE A 110 -3.37 -6.38 -4.13
CA ILE A 110 -4.76 -6.84 -3.96
C ILE A 110 -4.78 -8.33 -3.62
N ASN A 111 -3.99 -9.15 -4.34
CA ASN A 111 -3.92 -10.58 -4.06
C ASN A 111 -3.37 -10.86 -2.65
N ALA A 112 -2.39 -10.09 -2.19
CA ALA A 112 -1.91 -10.18 -0.81
C ALA A 112 -3.01 -9.81 0.20
N LEU A 113 -3.72 -8.70 -0.04
CA LEU A 113 -4.72 -8.17 0.89
C LEU A 113 -5.88 -9.14 1.10
N ILE A 114 -6.46 -9.68 0.02
CA ILE A 114 -7.67 -10.52 0.10
C ILE A 114 -7.47 -11.83 0.87
N VAL A 115 -6.24 -12.31 0.98
CA VAL A 115 -5.89 -13.54 1.72
C VAL A 115 -5.16 -13.26 3.04
N SER A 116 -4.95 -11.99 3.40
CA SER A 116 -4.24 -11.61 4.62
C SER A 116 -4.99 -11.98 5.91
N GLY A 117 -6.32 -11.93 5.89
CA GLY A 117 -7.16 -12.01 7.09
C GLY A 117 -7.27 -10.67 7.84
N ILE A 118 -6.64 -9.60 7.32
CA ILE A 118 -6.77 -8.23 7.82
C ILE A 118 -7.93 -7.54 7.07
N SER A 119 -8.51 -6.49 7.66
CA SER A 119 -9.64 -5.77 7.07
C SER A 119 -9.33 -5.26 5.67
N THR A 120 -10.22 -5.56 4.72
CA THR A 120 -10.14 -5.09 3.32
C THR A 120 -11.05 -3.90 3.04
N ALA A 121 -11.84 -3.46 4.04
CA ALA A 121 -12.85 -2.40 3.84
C ALA A 121 -12.22 -1.05 3.47
N GLU A 122 -11.14 -0.69 4.16
CA GLU A 122 -10.36 0.51 3.85
C GLU A 122 -8.88 0.18 4.01
N PHE A 123 -8.08 0.59 3.04
CA PHE A 123 -6.63 0.39 3.06
C PHE A 123 -5.89 1.54 2.40
N SER A 124 -4.65 1.74 2.82
CA SER A 124 -3.72 2.71 2.25
C SER A 124 -2.51 1.99 1.69
N PHE A 125 -2.19 2.23 0.42
CA PHE A 125 -1.02 1.69 -0.25
C PHE A 125 0.08 2.74 -0.32
N TYR A 126 1.24 2.45 0.27
CA TYR A 126 2.38 3.36 0.33
C TYR A 126 3.53 2.97 -0.62
N GLY A 127 3.44 1.80 -1.28
CA GLY A 127 4.53 1.28 -2.10
C GLY A 127 5.80 1.01 -1.30
N PHE A 128 6.96 1.34 -1.87
CA PHE A 128 8.25 1.21 -1.18
C PHE A 128 8.53 2.42 -0.29
N LEU A 129 9.00 2.18 0.93
CA LEU A 129 9.43 3.27 1.80
C LEU A 129 10.65 4.00 1.22
N PRO A 130 10.74 5.33 1.39
CA PRO A 130 11.86 6.12 0.89
C PRO A 130 13.22 5.65 1.40
N LEU A 131 14.25 5.74 0.55
CA LEU A 131 15.63 5.41 0.92
C LEU A 131 16.28 6.50 1.78
N ASN A 132 15.93 7.76 1.53
CA ASN A 132 16.41 8.89 2.31
C ASN A 132 15.88 8.81 3.73
N LYS A 133 16.76 8.85 4.74
CA LYS A 133 16.43 8.69 6.15
C LYS A 133 15.36 9.68 6.65
N LYS A 134 15.43 10.94 6.21
CA LYS A 134 14.48 11.99 6.61
C LYS A 134 13.08 11.66 6.06
N ASN A 135 12.97 11.47 4.75
CA ASN A 135 11.69 11.17 4.10
C ASN A 135 11.10 9.85 4.59
N ARG A 136 11.95 8.85 4.88
CA ARG A 136 11.54 7.57 5.46
C ARG A 136 10.92 7.75 6.84
N LYS A 137 11.55 8.55 7.71
CA LYS A 137 11.01 8.87 9.04
C LYS A 137 9.68 9.61 8.94
N GLU A 138 9.58 10.60 8.06
CA GLU A 138 8.33 11.34 7.80
C GLU A 138 7.22 10.38 7.35
N LYS A 139 7.53 9.46 6.42
CA LYS A 139 6.56 8.46 5.93
C LYS A 139 6.11 7.48 7.03
N ILE A 140 6.99 7.07 7.92
CA ILE A 140 6.65 6.22 9.07
C ILE A 140 5.75 6.97 10.07
N GLU A 141 6.00 8.27 10.28
CA GLU A 141 5.11 9.09 11.12
C GLU A 141 3.72 9.31 10.48
N GLU A 142 3.60 9.32 9.15
CA GLU A 142 2.31 9.29 8.45
C GLU A 142 1.60 7.94 8.70
N ILE A 143 2.31 6.84 8.49
CA ILE A 143 1.83 5.47 8.73
C ILE A 143 1.31 5.32 10.16
N LYS A 144 2.01 5.88 11.15
CA LYS A 144 1.61 5.83 12.55
C LYS A 144 0.27 6.52 12.83
N LYS A 145 -0.10 7.51 12.03
CA LYS A 145 -1.36 8.26 12.18
C LYS A 145 -2.51 7.64 11.39
N GLU A 146 -2.20 6.69 10.50
CA GLU A 146 -3.20 6.01 9.68
C GLU A 146 -4.03 5.07 10.56
N SER A 147 -5.33 4.96 10.26
CA SER A 147 -6.27 4.06 10.95
C SER A 147 -6.74 2.89 10.09
N LYS A 148 -6.28 2.85 8.82
CA LYS A 148 -6.67 1.84 7.84
C LYS A 148 -5.62 0.73 7.77
N THR A 149 -5.97 -0.37 7.11
CA THR A 149 -4.99 -1.39 6.73
C THR A 149 -3.92 -0.77 5.84
N ILE A 150 -2.64 -1.01 6.16
CA ILE A 150 -1.52 -0.45 5.42
C ILE A 150 -0.88 -1.55 4.58
N ILE A 151 -0.52 -1.21 3.35
CA ILE A 151 0.16 -2.11 2.43
C ILE A 151 1.46 -1.45 1.97
N LEU A 152 2.57 -2.18 2.11
CA LEU A 152 3.89 -1.78 1.64
C LEU A 152 4.48 -2.85 0.72
N TYR A 153 5.27 -2.44 -0.27
CA TYR A 153 6.19 -3.31 -0.98
C TYR A 153 7.56 -3.24 -0.36
N GLU A 154 8.26 -4.37 -0.30
CA GLU A 154 9.63 -4.36 0.21
C GLU A 154 10.53 -5.39 -0.45
N ALA A 155 11.76 -4.97 -0.68
CA ALA A 155 12.82 -5.83 -1.19
C ALA A 155 13.40 -6.71 -0.07
N PRO A 156 13.86 -7.95 -0.36
CA PRO A 156 14.31 -8.89 0.65
C PRO A 156 15.44 -8.34 1.53
N HIS A 157 16.39 -7.64 0.94
CA HIS A 157 17.55 -7.09 1.67
C HIS A 157 17.22 -5.92 2.60
N LYS A 158 16.00 -5.36 2.51
CA LYS A 158 15.52 -4.26 3.37
C LYS A 158 14.44 -4.69 4.34
N LEU A 159 13.82 -5.85 4.12
CA LEU A 159 12.65 -6.29 4.87
C LEU A 159 12.86 -6.21 6.38
N LEU A 160 13.95 -6.76 6.91
CA LEU A 160 14.21 -6.76 8.35
C LEU A 160 14.36 -5.35 8.91
N SER A 161 15.01 -4.43 8.20
CA SER A 161 15.14 -3.04 8.64
C SER A 161 13.80 -2.31 8.62
N THR A 162 12.97 -2.59 7.62
CA THR A 162 11.63 -2.02 7.50
C THR A 162 10.70 -2.51 8.60
N LEU A 163 10.73 -3.82 8.90
CA LEU A 163 9.95 -4.37 10.01
C LEU A 163 10.37 -3.77 11.36
N LYS A 164 11.67 -3.58 11.60
CA LYS A 164 12.16 -2.91 12.82
C LYS A 164 11.68 -1.46 12.92
N ASP A 165 11.72 -0.71 11.83
CA ASP A 165 11.24 0.67 11.82
C ASP A 165 9.73 0.74 12.11
N ILE A 166 8.94 -0.17 11.54
CA ILE A 166 7.49 -0.27 11.78
C ILE A 166 7.22 -0.70 13.23
N SER A 167 7.93 -1.71 13.74
CA SER A 167 7.81 -2.18 15.12
C SER A 167 8.11 -1.08 16.14
N ASN A 168 9.16 -0.27 15.89
CA ASN A 168 9.48 0.88 16.73
C ASN A 168 8.40 1.98 16.71
N ALA A 169 7.69 2.13 15.61
CA ALA A 169 6.66 3.14 15.44
C ALA A 169 5.28 2.72 15.97
N LEU A 170 4.88 1.47 15.71
CA LEU A 170 3.53 0.95 15.99
C LEU A 170 3.49 0.01 17.21
N GLY A 171 4.63 -0.52 17.64
CA GLY A 171 4.75 -1.49 18.73
C GLY A 171 4.95 -2.92 18.23
N GLU A 172 5.61 -3.76 19.07
CA GLU A 172 5.94 -5.16 18.76
C GLU A 172 4.70 -6.07 18.67
N GLU A 173 3.59 -5.68 19.30
CA GLU A 173 2.32 -6.40 19.32
C GLU A 173 1.49 -6.20 18.04
N THR A 174 1.91 -5.29 17.14
CA THR A 174 1.19 -5.01 15.90
C THR A 174 1.10 -6.27 15.03
N ASN A 175 -0.12 -6.64 14.64
CA ASN A 175 -0.35 -7.75 13.74
C ASN A 175 0.01 -7.37 12.31
N ILE A 176 0.79 -8.22 11.67
CA ILE A 176 1.15 -8.06 10.27
C ILE A 176 1.01 -9.37 9.49
N VAL A 177 0.95 -9.24 8.19
CA VAL A 177 1.09 -10.36 7.25
C VAL A 177 2.20 -10.03 6.26
N LEU A 178 3.14 -10.94 6.11
CA LEU A 178 4.11 -10.91 5.03
C LEU A 178 3.63 -11.86 3.94
N ALA A 179 3.31 -11.34 2.77
CA ALA A 179 3.05 -12.13 1.59
C ALA A 179 4.34 -12.18 0.76
N LYS A 180 4.88 -13.37 0.58
CA LYS A 180 6.15 -13.63 -0.08
C LYS A 180 5.93 -14.36 -1.38
N GLU A 181 6.61 -13.93 -2.45
CA GLU A 181 6.66 -14.62 -3.74
C GLU A 181 5.27 -15.03 -4.28
N ILE A 182 4.28 -14.11 -4.21
CA ILE A 182 2.89 -14.37 -4.62
C ILE A 182 2.87 -14.92 -6.05
N THR A 183 2.06 -15.94 -6.27
CA THR A 183 1.87 -16.75 -7.51
C THR A 183 3.09 -17.58 -7.93
N LYS A 184 4.23 -17.46 -7.25
CA LYS A 184 5.44 -18.24 -7.56
C LYS A 184 5.47 -19.56 -6.77
N ILE A 185 6.41 -20.45 -7.12
CA ILE A 185 6.54 -21.79 -6.51
C ILE A 185 6.76 -21.71 -4.98
N HIS A 186 7.37 -20.63 -4.49
CA HIS A 186 7.67 -20.43 -3.07
C HIS A 186 6.75 -19.41 -2.42
N GLU A 187 5.50 -19.35 -2.89
CA GLU A 187 4.48 -18.49 -2.28
C GLU A 187 4.25 -18.88 -0.82
N GLU A 188 4.31 -17.89 0.06
CA GLU A 188 4.15 -18.08 1.50
C GLU A 188 3.49 -16.86 2.14
N PHE A 189 2.60 -17.11 3.11
CA PHE A 189 1.97 -16.07 3.93
C PHE A 189 2.34 -16.25 5.41
N ILE A 190 3.16 -15.36 5.95
CA ILE A 190 3.60 -15.36 7.34
C ILE A 190 2.73 -14.37 8.11
N ARG A 191 1.96 -14.85 9.08
CA ARG A 191 1.02 -14.05 9.87
C ARG A 191 1.43 -14.04 11.33
N GLY A 192 1.29 -12.90 12.00
CA GLY A 192 1.53 -12.80 13.43
C GLY A 192 1.93 -11.40 13.88
N ARG A 193 2.39 -11.32 15.13
CA ARG A 193 2.92 -10.09 15.70
C ARG A 193 4.27 -9.75 15.07
N ILE A 194 4.49 -8.49 14.81
CA ILE A 194 5.71 -8.05 14.12
C ILE A 194 6.98 -8.41 14.90
N GLY A 195 6.94 -8.32 16.24
CA GLY A 195 8.05 -8.73 17.10
C GLY A 195 8.41 -10.21 16.97
N ASP A 196 7.40 -11.09 16.95
CA ASP A 196 7.60 -12.55 16.79
C ASP A 196 8.16 -12.89 15.41
N ILE A 197 7.68 -12.21 14.37
CA ILE A 197 8.14 -12.41 12.99
C ILE A 197 9.60 -11.98 12.86
N ILE A 198 9.97 -10.81 13.39
CA ILE A 198 11.37 -10.33 13.38
C ILE A 198 12.31 -11.34 14.03
N ASN A 199 11.91 -11.90 15.18
CA ASN A 199 12.76 -12.84 15.95
C ASN A 199 12.95 -14.21 15.27
N LYS A 200 12.01 -14.62 14.41
CA LYS A 200 12.04 -15.90 13.70
C LYS A 200 12.61 -15.81 12.29
N MET A 201 12.86 -14.57 11.81
CA MET A 201 13.23 -14.35 10.41
C MET A 201 14.70 -14.69 10.14
N GLU A 202 14.92 -15.72 9.34
CA GLU A 202 16.23 -16.12 8.83
C GLU A 202 16.23 -16.15 7.31
N ASN A 203 17.37 -15.85 6.67
CA ASN A 203 17.61 -16.02 5.22
C ASN A 203 16.51 -15.43 4.31
N VAL A 204 16.26 -14.14 4.42
CA VAL A 204 15.22 -13.41 3.67
C VAL A 204 15.56 -13.39 2.18
N LYS A 205 14.74 -14.08 1.36
CA LYS A 205 14.84 -14.10 -0.10
C LYS A 205 13.46 -13.93 -0.71
N GLY A 206 13.40 -13.40 -1.92
CA GLY A 206 12.15 -13.19 -2.66
C GLY A 206 11.57 -11.79 -2.49
N GLU A 207 10.42 -11.53 -3.11
CA GLU A 207 9.69 -10.27 -3.05
C GLU A 207 8.65 -10.33 -1.94
N PHE A 208 8.47 -9.22 -1.23
CA PHE A 208 7.57 -9.17 -0.08
C PHE A 208 6.54 -8.05 -0.20
N ILE A 209 5.34 -8.35 0.26
CA ILE A 209 4.31 -7.37 0.57
C ILE A 209 4.06 -7.44 2.06
N ILE A 210 4.11 -6.29 2.72
CA ILE A 210 3.84 -6.15 4.14
C ILE A 210 2.43 -5.58 4.26
N ILE A 211 1.54 -6.30 4.95
CA ILE A 211 0.20 -5.83 5.28
C ILE A 211 0.14 -5.65 6.77
N ILE A 212 -0.25 -4.47 7.22
CA ILE A 212 -0.24 -4.08 8.63
C ILE A 212 -1.67 -3.84 9.08
N ASP A 213 -2.08 -4.52 10.14
CA ASP A 213 -3.33 -4.22 10.84
C ASP A 213 -3.09 -3.00 11.74
N ASN A 214 -3.23 -1.81 11.17
CA ASN A 214 -3.03 -0.56 11.88
C ASN A 214 -4.33 -0.03 12.50
N LYS A 215 -5.28 -0.92 12.77
CA LYS A 215 -6.37 -0.54 13.66
C LYS A 215 -5.72 -0.12 14.97
N GLN A 216 -5.55 1.20 15.15
CA GLN A 216 -5.45 1.68 16.52
C GLN A 216 -6.64 1.02 17.22
N GLU A 217 -6.38 0.13 18.17
CA GLU A 217 -7.40 -0.21 19.15
C GLU A 217 -7.90 1.16 19.62
N LYS A 218 -9.05 1.58 19.09
CA LYS A 218 -9.82 2.61 19.79
C LYS A 218 -9.96 1.98 21.15
N ASN A 219 -9.12 2.45 22.10
CA ASN A 219 -9.25 1.99 23.47
C ASN A 219 -10.75 1.94 23.70
N GLU A 220 -11.28 0.79 24.10
CA GLU A 220 -12.72 0.69 24.45
C GLU A 220 -13.09 1.80 25.42
N ASN A 221 -12.10 2.32 26.14
CA ASN A 221 -12.17 3.53 26.94
C ASN A 221 -12.48 4.81 26.15
N ASP A 222 -12.08 4.97 24.88
CA ASP A 222 -12.41 6.16 24.08
C ASP A 222 -13.88 6.14 23.63
N ASN A 223 -14.45 4.97 23.36
CA ASN A 223 -15.88 4.82 23.07
C ASN A 223 -16.73 4.94 24.35
N ILE A 224 -16.25 4.42 25.47
CA ILE A 224 -16.93 4.55 26.78
C ILE A 224 -16.87 6.00 27.26
N SER A 225 -15.73 6.69 27.09
CA SER A 225 -15.57 8.10 27.48
C SER A 225 -16.50 9.06 26.74
N ASN A 226 -16.85 8.75 25.48
CA ASN A 226 -17.78 9.57 24.69
C ASN A 226 -19.27 9.20 24.88
N GLN A 227 -19.56 8.01 25.44
CA GLN A 227 -20.92 7.54 25.70
C GLN A 227 -21.42 7.85 27.09
N ILE A 228 -20.52 8.04 28.08
CA ILE A 228 -20.88 8.40 29.46
C ILE A 228 -20.76 9.92 29.67
N SER A 229 -21.58 10.48 30.53
CA SER A 229 -21.53 11.90 30.88
C SER A 229 -20.19 12.27 31.56
N LEU A 230 -19.79 13.55 31.50
CA LEU A 230 -18.59 14.02 32.19
C LEU A 230 -18.69 13.79 33.72
N ASP A 231 -19.89 13.89 34.27
CA ASP A 231 -20.15 13.67 35.68
C ASP A 231 -19.97 12.20 36.08
N GLU A 232 -20.49 11.27 35.29
CA GLU A 232 -20.33 9.83 35.55
C GLU A 232 -18.84 9.42 35.41
N GLN A 233 -18.13 9.97 34.44
CA GLN A 233 -16.71 9.71 34.27
C GLN A 233 -15.88 10.27 35.43
N TYR A 234 -16.24 11.44 35.96
CA TYR A 234 -15.63 12.04 37.12
C TYR A 234 -15.83 11.21 38.39
N GLU A 235 -17.07 10.78 38.70
CA GLU A 235 -17.37 9.96 39.85
C GLU A 235 -16.70 8.59 39.81
N ARG A 236 -16.59 7.98 38.62
CA ARG A 236 -15.85 6.73 38.40
C ARG A 236 -14.37 6.84 38.79
N TYR A 237 -13.73 7.96 38.45
CA TYR A 237 -12.31 8.18 38.82
C TYR A 237 -12.14 8.61 40.26
N LYS A 238 -13.11 9.29 40.85
CA LYS A 238 -13.15 9.65 42.26
C LYS A 238 -13.22 8.42 43.14
N THR A 239 -14.02 7.44 42.77
CA THR A 239 -14.10 6.13 43.49
C THR A 239 -12.80 5.32 43.40
N SER A 240 -11.97 5.59 42.36
CA SER A 240 -10.65 4.99 42.21
C SER A 240 -9.54 5.69 43.03
N GLY A 241 -9.88 6.66 43.87
CA GLY A 241 -8.92 7.37 44.75
C GLY A 241 -8.07 8.44 44.10
N LEU A 242 -8.38 8.88 42.86
CA LEU A 242 -7.64 9.94 42.18
C LEU A 242 -8.01 11.33 42.70
N THR A 243 -7.06 12.24 42.77
CA THR A 243 -7.29 13.65 43.12
C THR A 243 -8.01 14.39 41.99
N LYS A 244 -8.74 15.49 42.34
CA LYS A 244 -9.47 16.31 41.37
C LYS A 244 -8.59 16.76 40.18
N LYS A 245 -7.32 17.11 40.44
CA LYS A 245 -6.37 17.52 39.36
C LYS A 245 -6.01 16.35 38.43
N GLU A 246 -5.82 15.17 38.97
CA GLU A 246 -5.52 13.96 38.22
C GLU A 246 -6.71 13.52 37.36
N ILE A 247 -7.91 13.57 37.93
CA ILE A 247 -9.18 13.27 37.23
C ILE A 247 -9.36 14.20 36.02
N ILE A 248 -9.25 15.52 36.22
CA ILE A 248 -9.37 16.50 35.14
C ILE A 248 -8.31 16.27 34.05
N LYS A 249 -7.06 15.98 34.44
CA LYS A 249 -5.99 15.69 33.49
C LYS A 249 -6.27 14.42 32.68
N LYS A 250 -6.83 13.40 33.33
CA LYS A 250 -7.15 12.11 32.72
C LYS A 250 -8.33 12.23 31.76
N ILE A 251 -9.43 12.86 32.20
CA ILE A 251 -10.61 13.12 31.36
C ILE A 251 -10.26 13.96 30.13
N ALA A 252 -9.48 15.05 30.32
CA ALA A 252 -9.04 15.90 29.22
C ALA A 252 -8.23 15.12 28.16
N LYS A 253 -7.36 14.21 28.59
CA LYS A 253 -6.58 13.34 27.71
C LYS A 253 -7.48 12.34 26.97
N GLU A 254 -8.40 11.69 27.65
CA GLU A 254 -9.28 10.65 27.08
C GLU A 254 -10.32 11.21 26.12
N ARG A 255 -10.81 12.45 26.34
CA ARG A 255 -11.76 13.12 25.45
C ARG A 255 -11.10 14.01 24.38
N ASN A 256 -9.77 14.06 24.38
CA ASN A 256 -8.98 14.91 23.47
C ASN A 256 -9.39 16.41 23.51
N VAL A 257 -9.70 16.91 24.70
CA VAL A 257 -10.08 18.32 24.96
C VAL A 257 -9.08 19.00 25.89
N SER A 258 -9.12 20.34 25.98
CA SER A 258 -8.21 21.07 26.85
C SER A 258 -8.55 20.84 28.34
N LYS A 259 -7.53 20.79 29.19
CA LYS A 259 -7.72 20.70 30.64
C LYS A 259 -8.57 21.84 31.18
N ASN A 260 -8.46 23.02 30.57
CA ASN A 260 -9.18 24.21 30.97
C ASN A 260 -10.68 24.06 30.70
N GLU A 261 -11.06 23.42 29.61
CA GLU A 261 -12.45 23.15 29.25
C GLU A 261 -13.12 22.21 30.25
N ILE A 262 -12.45 21.12 30.64
CA ILE A 262 -12.95 20.20 31.66
C ILE A 262 -13.01 20.88 33.03
N TYR A 263 -12.02 21.69 33.36
CA TYR A 263 -12.00 22.45 34.62
C TYR A 263 -13.16 23.46 34.70
N GLN A 264 -13.43 24.20 33.62
CA GLN A 264 -14.55 25.14 33.54
C GLN A 264 -15.92 24.46 33.65
N TYR A 265 -16.06 23.26 33.10
CA TYR A 265 -17.31 22.47 33.27
C TYR A 265 -17.59 22.18 34.72
N PHE A 266 -16.59 21.78 35.49
CA PHE A 266 -16.74 21.46 36.92
C PHE A 266 -16.65 22.67 37.89
N LEU A 267 -16.36 23.89 37.37
CA LEU A 267 -16.46 25.12 38.15
C LEU A 267 -17.84 25.79 38.07
N LYS A 268 -18.56 25.57 36.98
CA LYS A 268 -19.90 26.16 36.74
C LYS A 268 -21.02 25.39 37.40
N LYS A 269 -20.71 24.30 38.09
CA LYS A 269 -21.58 23.51 38.95
C LYS A 269 -21.20 23.66 40.41
#